data_6f0a61b46e7deb1b081daa8531faeafc
#
_entry.id   6f0a61b46e7deb1b081daa8531faeafc
#
_cell.length_a   1.000
_cell.length_b   1.000
_cell.length_c   1.000
_cell.angle_alpha   90.00
_cell.angle_beta   90.00
_cell.angle_gamma   90.00
#
_symmetry.space_group_name_H-M   'P 1'
#
loop_
_entity.id
_entity.type
_entity.pdbx_description
1 polymer ?
#
loop_
_entity_poly.entity_id
_entity_poly.type
_entity_poly.pdbx_seq_one_letter_code
_entity_poly.pdbx_strand_id
1 'polypeptide(L)'
;MTKCPACLVPLGEGDLSVLAAHLVDRADDSDSDHVRWLNQNLTRQKAEPVDLVPGLNRIYEVGPGGIKGWIKARFIGKFYGKNPHPFVLALQHPSRATLLGYVIEHQHFLRQWVRSCAYIMARTDQPKVVLYELDNLSTEYGGHGPDRVAHYELLLRMGESLGVDRARTLETEPLPATRRAIEAWNEIATREHWVSVLAAMHSLELIANRNLVDEGASMRYFDPAILSGSEITDAAKQFLREGYEADVTHSDEALDLVAEFASEPGLREATQSTFLRSIDLFDDYLVARLERAAQFEA
;
A
#
# COMPACT_ATOMS: atom_id res chain seq x y z
N MET A 1 12.86 4.67 18.02
CA MET A 1 12.37 6.08 18.13
C MET A 1 11.00 6.15 17.46
N THR A 2 9.96 6.51 18.22
CA THR A 2 8.60 6.66 17.68
C THR A 2 8.54 7.86 16.75
N LYS A 3 7.85 7.71 15.62
CA LYS A 3 7.57 8.78 14.66
C LYS A 3 6.06 9.05 14.60
N CYS A 4 5.68 10.26 14.22
CA CYS A 4 4.28 10.54 13.93
C CYS A 4 3.84 9.82 12.65
N PRO A 5 2.79 9.00 12.65
CA PRO A 5 2.33 8.32 11.43
C PRO A 5 1.64 9.26 10.41
N ALA A 6 1.34 10.50 10.80
CA ALA A 6 0.80 11.49 9.88
C ALA A 6 1.89 12.28 9.12
N CYS A 7 3.07 12.56 9.74
CA CYS A 7 4.11 13.40 9.13
C CYS A 7 5.54 12.83 9.21
N LEU A 8 5.74 11.68 9.86
CA LEU A 8 7.01 10.99 10.09
C LEU A 8 8.06 11.77 10.88
N VAL A 9 7.68 12.86 11.53
CA VAL A 9 8.56 13.60 12.45
C VAL A 9 8.94 12.70 13.64
N PRO A 10 10.24 12.60 14.00
CA PRO A 10 10.68 11.88 15.19
C PRO A 10 10.19 12.54 16.47
N LEU A 11 9.65 11.76 17.41
CA LEU A 11 9.03 12.28 18.65
C LEU A 11 9.72 11.80 19.94
N GLY A 12 10.83 11.05 19.83
CA GLY A 12 11.52 10.51 20.99
C GLY A 12 11.26 9.02 21.20
N GLU A 13 11.71 8.45 22.33
CA GLU A 13 11.62 7.03 22.61
C GLU A 13 10.34 6.68 23.39
N GLY A 14 9.53 5.80 22.79
CA GLY A 14 8.58 4.91 23.49
C GLY A 14 7.33 5.52 24.15
N ASP A 15 7.22 6.83 24.29
CA ASP A 15 6.08 7.44 24.99
C ASP A 15 4.99 7.88 23.99
N LEU A 16 3.92 7.09 23.93
CA LEU A 16 2.76 7.40 23.10
C LEU A 16 1.96 8.64 23.58
N SER A 17 2.22 9.14 24.80
CA SER A 17 1.64 10.41 25.25
C SER A 17 2.21 11.60 24.48
N VAL A 18 3.49 11.56 24.11
CA VAL A 18 4.14 12.58 23.26
C VAL A 18 3.54 12.54 21.85
N LEU A 19 3.29 11.33 21.31
CA LEU A 19 2.62 11.18 20.02
C LEU A 19 1.18 11.71 20.08
N ALA A 20 0.44 11.41 21.16
CA ALA A 20 -0.93 11.90 21.36
C ALA A 20 -0.97 13.43 21.39
N ALA A 21 -0.07 14.06 22.16
CA ALA A 21 0.04 15.52 22.23
C ALA A 21 0.35 16.13 20.86
N HIS A 22 1.36 15.60 20.16
CA HIS A 22 1.70 16.06 18.82
C HIS A 22 0.54 15.96 17.81
N LEU A 23 -0.21 14.84 17.83
CA LEU A 23 -1.37 14.66 16.94
C LEU A 23 -2.47 15.69 17.21
N VAL A 24 -2.77 15.97 18.49
CA VAL A 24 -3.77 16.95 18.88
C VAL A 24 -3.31 18.37 18.54
N ASP A 25 -2.11 18.76 18.94
CA ASP A 25 -1.57 20.10 18.66
C ASP A 25 -1.59 20.43 17.17
N ARG A 26 -1.14 19.48 16.34
CA ARG A 26 -1.14 19.68 14.89
C ARG A 26 -2.55 19.70 14.27
N ALA A 27 -3.47 18.92 14.83
CA ALA A 27 -4.87 18.94 14.39
C ALA A 27 -5.57 20.25 14.80
N ASP A 28 -5.31 20.77 16.00
CA ASP A 28 -5.82 22.07 16.46
C ASP A 28 -5.25 23.23 15.62
N ASP A 29 -4.03 23.11 15.09
CA ASP A 29 -3.43 23.99 14.07
C ASP A 29 -4.06 23.83 12.67
N SER A 30 -5.07 22.96 12.52
CA SER A 30 -5.74 22.66 11.25
C SER A 30 -4.82 21.99 10.21
N ASP A 31 -3.79 21.26 10.63
CA ASP A 31 -2.97 20.45 9.74
C ASP A 31 -3.78 19.28 9.19
N SER A 32 -3.99 19.29 7.88
CA SER A 32 -4.90 18.37 7.20
C SER A 32 -4.50 16.91 7.31
N ASP A 33 -3.20 16.61 7.36
CA ASP A 33 -2.70 15.22 7.45
C ASP A 33 -2.95 14.65 8.85
N HIS A 34 -2.79 15.45 9.91
CA HIS A 34 -3.05 15.03 11.28
C HIS A 34 -4.54 14.89 11.55
N VAL A 35 -5.37 15.84 11.09
CA VAL A 35 -6.82 15.74 11.15
C VAL A 35 -7.32 14.48 10.45
N ARG A 36 -6.81 14.20 9.25
CA ARG A 36 -7.17 13.00 8.49
C ARG A 36 -6.76 11.74 9.23
N TRP A 37 -5.51 11.68 9.70
CA TRP A 37 -4.99 10.51 10.40
C TRP A 37 -5.84 10.17 11.65
N LEU A 38 -6.16 11.17 12.46
CA LEU A 38 -7.04 11.01 13.61
C LEU A 38 -8.41 10.46 13.22
N ASN A 39 -9.03 11.05 12.19
CA ASN A 39 -10.35 10.65 11.69
C ASN A 39 -10.41 9.22 11.15
N GLN A 40 -9.34 8.76 10.54
CA GLN A 40 -9.25 7.42 9.96
C GLN A 40 -8.91 6.34 10.99
N ASN A 41 -8.13 6.68 12.04
CA ASN A 41 -7.50 5.68 12.89
C ASN A 41 -7.99 5.71 14.35
N LEU A 42 -8.44 6.84 14.88
CA LEU A 42 -8.76 6.99 16.30
C LEU A 42 -10.14 7.59 16.58
N THR A 43 -10.36 8.84 16.19
CA THR A 43 -11.58 9.57 16.51
C THR A 43 -11.89 10.66 15.49
N ARG A 44 -13.19 10.90 15.25
CA ARG A 44 -13.70 12.04 14.46
C ARG A 44 -14.16 13.21 15.33
N GLN A 45 -13.97 13.11 16.62
CA GLN A 45 -14.33 14.16 17.58
C GLN A 45 -13.07 14.83 18.12
N LYS A 46 -13.18 16.08 18.54
CA LYS A 46 -12.13 16.73 19.30
C LYS A 46 -11.83 15.92 20.55
N ALA A 47 -10.57 15.64 20.81
CA ALA A 47 -10.12 14.82 21.93
C ALA A 47 -8.91 15.47 22.59
N GLU A 48 -8.77 15.26 23.90
CA GLU A 48 -7.55 15.61 24.61
C GLU A 48 -6.47 14.53 24.40
N PRO A 49 -5.18 14.86 24.49
CA PRO A 49 -4.11 13.88 24.27
C PRO A 49 -4.25 12.60 25.12
N VAL A 50 -4.66 12.74 26.37
CA VAL A 50 -4.85 11.60 27.30
C VAL A 50 -5.90 10.61 26.82
N ASP A 51 -6.92 11.06 26.11
CA ASP A 51 -8.01 10.22 25.59
C ASP A 51 -7.56 9.37 24.39
N LEU A 52 -6.50 9.79 23.68
CA LEU A 52 -5.95 9.10 22.53
C LEU A 52 -4.99 7.96 22.90
N VAL A 53 -4.31 8.05 24.07
CA VAL A 53 -3.28 7.09 24.49
C VAL A 53 -3.77 5.63 24.48
N PRO A 54 -4.96 5.29 25.00
CA PRO A 54 -5.46 3.90 24.94
C PRO A 54 -5.67 3.39 23.51
N GLY A 55 -6.09 4.27 22.58
CA GLY A 55 -6.23 3.96 21.17
C GLY A 55 -4.88 3.72 20.50
N LEU A 56 -3.91 4.60 20.76
CA LEU A 56 -2.54 4.48 20.26
C LEU A 56 -1.87 3.20 20.76
N ASN A 57 -2.01 2.87 22.06
CA ASN A 57 -1.50 1.61 22.60
C ASN A 57 -2.03 0.42 21.82
N ARG A 58 -3.34 0.34 21.56
CA ARG A 58 -3.91 -0.75 20.73
C ARG A 58 -3.39 -0.77 19.31
N ILE A 59 -3.10 0.41 18.71
CA ILE A 59 -2.54 0.51 17.37
C ILE A 59 -1.10 -0.03 17.34
N TYR A 60 -0.25 0.32 18.29
CA TYR A 60 1.17 -0.01 18.30
C TYR A 60 1.50 -1.35 18.99
N GLU A 61 0.53 -1.95 19.68
CA GLU A 61 0.73 -3.23 20.37
C GLU A 61 1.01 -4.35 19.37
N VAL A 62 2.18 -4.98 19.52
CA VAL A 62 2.61 -6.11 18.70
C VAL A 62 2.28 -7.40 19.46
N GLY A 63 1.36 -8.19 18.92
CA GLY A 63 0.97 -9.49 19.47
C GLY A 63 2.01 -10.59 19.22
N PRO A 64 1.65 -11.85 19.57
CA PRO A 64 2.57 -13.02 19.46
C PRO A 64 3.12 -13.27 18.05
N GLY A 65 2.42 -12.81 17.01
CA GLY A 65 2.88 -12.94 15.61
C GLY A 65 3.99 -11.97 15.21
N GLY A 66 4.52 -11.18 16.15
CA GLY A 66 5.56 -10.20 15.89
C GLY A 66 5.10 -9.10 14.93
N ILE A 67 6.07 -8.36 14.38
CA ILE A 67 5.78 -7.25 13.46
C ILE A 67 5.12 -7.74 12.16
N LYS A 68 5.45 -8.92 11.64
CA LYS A 68 4.80 -9.53 10.46
C LYS A 68 3.30 -9.73 10.70
N GLY A 69 2.93 -10.37 11.80
CA GLY A 69 1.53 -10.58 12.17
C GLY A 69 0.80 -9.26 12.44
N TRP A 70 1.49 -8.29 13.04
CA TRP A 70 0.95 -6.96 13.28
C TRP A 70 0.64 -6.23 11.97
N ILE A 71 1.56 -6.20 10.99
CA ILE A 71 1.36 -5.61 9.66
C ILE A 71 0.14 -6.25 8.98
N LYS A 72 0.09 -7.58 8.90
CA LYS A 72 -1.03 -8.31 8.28
C LYS A 72 -2.37 -7.99 8.96
N ALA A 73 -2.42 -8.01 10.29
CA ALA A 73 -3.65 -7.71 11.03
C ALA A 73 -4.15 -6.26 10.78
N ARG A 74 -3.23 -5.27 10.71
CA ARG A 74 -3.57 -3.89 10.38
C ARG A 74 -4.06 -3.76 8.94
N PHE A 75 -3.38 -4.40 8.00
CA PHE A 75 -3.75 -4.40 6.60
C PHE A 75 -5.14 -5.03 6.37
N ILE A 76 -5.38 -6.22 6.94
CA ILE A 76 -6.67 -6.89 6.88
C ILE A 76 -7.76 -6.01 7.50
N GLY A 77 -7.52 -5.46 8.69
CA GLY A 77 -8.49 -4.59 9.36
C GLY A 77 -8.91 -3.38 8.53
N LYS A 78 -7.97 -2.80 7.77
CA LYS A 78 -8.21 -1.61 6.95
C LYS A 78 -8.89 -1.94 5.61
N PHE A 79 -8.42 -2.96 4.90
CA PHE A 79 -8.88 -3.22 3.54
C PHE A 79 -9.88 -4.37 3.41
N TYR A 80 -9.87 -5.34 4.34
CA TYR A 80 -10.62 -6.59 4.29
C TYR A 80 -11.42 -6.89 5.56
N GLY A 81 -11.60 -5.88 6.41
CA GLY A 81 -12.35 -6.03 7.66
C GLY A 81 -13.86 -6.20 7.42
N LYS A 82 -14.65 -5.93 8.47
CA LYS A 82 -16.13 -6.02 8.42
C LYS A 82 -16.75 -5.16 7.31
N ASN A 83 -16.12 -4.03 6.99
CA ASN A 83 -16.48 -3.13 5.90
C ASN A 83 -15.29 -3.08 4.94
N PRO A 84 -15.22 -3.96 3.93
CA PRO A 84 -14.10 -3.98 3.00
C PRO A 84 -13.98 -2.66 2.23
N HIS A 85 -12.77 -2.35 1.80
CA HIS A 85 -12.50 -1.12 1.04
C HIS A 85 -13.36 -1.06 -0.23
N PRO A 86 -13.96 0.10 -0.58
CA PRO A 86 -14.86 0.23 -1.74
C PRO A 86 -14.26 -0.23 -3.06
N PHE A 87 -12.95 -0.01 -3.28
CA PHE A 87 -12.27 -0.48 -4.48
C PHE A 87 -12.17 -2.01 -4.53
N VAL A 88 -11.93 -2.70 -3.40
CA VAL A 88 -11.95 -4.17 -3.32
C VAL A 88 -13.33 -4.71 -3.63
N LEU A 89 -14.39 -4.05 -3.13
CA LEU A 89 -15.78 -4.41 -3.47
C LEU A 89 -16.06 -4.23 -4.96
N ALA A 90 -15.60 -3.14 -5.57
CA ALA A 90 -15.78 -2.88 -7.00
C ALA A 90 -15.05 -3.90 -7.90
N LEU A 91 -13.94 -4.47 -7.42
CA LEU A 91 -13.19 -5.50 -8.15
C LEU A 91 -13.83 -6.90 -8.09
N GLN A 92 -14.84 -7.13 -7.25
CA GLN A 92 -15.56 -8.41 -7.28
C GLN A 92 -16.32 -8.61 -8.61
N HIS A 93 -16.86 -7.51 -9.18
CA HIS A 93 -17.51 -7.46 -10.49
C HIS A 93 -17.11 -6.16 -11.20
N PRO A 94 -15.86 -6.08 -11.71
CA PRO A 94 -15.33 -4.81 -12.19
C PRO A 94 -15.99 -4.39 -13.51
N SER A 95 -16.51 -3.16 -13.53
CA SER A 95 -16.92 -2.52 -14.77
C SER A 95 -15.71 -2.14 -15.62
N ARG A 96 -15.94 -1.88 -16.92
CA ARG A 96 -14.91 -1.28 -17.79
C ARG A 96 -14.33 0.00 -17.19
N ALA A 97 -15.18 0.86 -16.63
CA ALA A 97 -14.77 2.10 -15.99
C ALA A 97 -13.87 1.85 -14.77
N THR A 98 -14.23 0.89 -13.90
CA THR A 98 -13.42 0.48 -12.74
C THR A 98 -12.00 0.07 -13.18
N LEU A 99 -11.89 -0.76 -14.24
CA LEU A 99 -10.61 -1.21 -14.76
C LEU A 99 -9.80 -0.08 -15.40
N LEU A 100 -10.45 0.89 -16.06
CA LEU A 100 -9.77 2.09 -16.60
C LEU A 100 -9.25 3.00 -15.49
N GLY A 101 -10.04 3.21 -14.43
CA GLY A 101 -9.57 3.94 -13.25
C GLY A 101 -8.36 3.27 -12.62
N TYR A 102 -8.37 1.94 -12.55
CA TYR A 102 -7.22 1.15 -12.12
C TYR A 102 -6.00 1.43 -13.00
N VAL A 103 -6.07 1.20 -14.30
CA VAL A 103 -4.94 1.39 -15.24
C VAL A 103 -4.31 2.76 -15.09
N ILE A 104 -5.13 3.82 -15.15
CA ILE A 104 -4.63 5.19 -15.21
C ILE A 104 -3.97 5.63 -13.91
N GLU A 105 -4.52 5.28 -12.76
CA GLU A 105 -3.89 5.65 -11.50
C GLU A 105 -2.71 4.71 -11.15
N HIS A 106 -2.80 3.43 -11.52
CA HIS A 106 -1.78 2.44 -11.16
C HIS A 106 -0.45 2.59 -11.91
N GLN A 107 -0.46 3.11 -13.14
CA GLN A 107 0.78 3.35 -13.87
C GLN A 107 1.72 4.33 -13.14
N HIS A 108 1.17 5.26 -12.34
CA HIS A 108 1.96 6.17 -11.50
C HIS A 108 2.59 5.43 -10.31
N PHE A 109 1.83 4.50 -9.70
CA PHE A 109 2.31 3.67 -8.60
C PHE A 109 3.47 2.76 -9.04
N LEU A 110 3.34 2.04 -10.15
CA LEU A 110 4.40 1.13 -10.64
C LEU A 110 5.72 1.85 -10.91
N ARG A 111 5.66 3.09 -11.41
CA ARG A 111 6.88 3.91 -11.57
C ARG A 111 7.53 4.28 -10.23
N GLN A 112 6.74 4.55 -9.20
CA GLN A 112 7.26 4.82 -7.86
C GLN A 112 7.75 3.55 -7.19
N TRP A 113 7.09 2.42 -7.43
CA TRP A 113 7.48 1.11 -6.93
C TRP A 113 8.94 0.80 -7.23
N VAL A 114 9.31 0.84 -8.49
CA VAL A 114 10.69 0.59 -8.97
C VAL A 114 11.71 1.53 -8.32
N ARG A 115 11.36 2.79 -8.12
CA ARG A 115 12.24 3.73 -7.41
C ARG A 115 12.44 3.32 -5.95
N SER A 116 11.37 2.87 -5.28
CA SER A 116 11.45 2.41 -3.90
C SER A 116 12.35 1.18 -3.76
N CYS A 117 12.22 0.19 -4.63
CA CYS A 117 13.12 -0.98 -4.69
C CYS A 117 14.58 -0.55 -4.87
N ALA A 118 14.85 0.38 -5.80
CA ALA A 118 16.20 0.90 -6.04
C ALA A 118 16.78 1.62 -4.80
N TYR A 119 15.97 2.39 -4.09
CA TYR A 119 16.40 3.07 -2.85
C TYR A 119 16.67 2.08 -1.72
N ILE A 120 15.88 1.01 -1.58
CA ILE A 120 16.14 -0.06 -0.60
C ILE A 120 17.49 -0.70 -0.91
N MET A 121 17.74 -1.13 -2.14
CA MET A 121 19.02 -1.74 -2.55
C MET A 121 20.21 -0.82 -2.30
N ALA A 122 20.09 0.47 -2.62
CA ALA A 122 21.18 1.43 -2.47
C ALA A 122 21.55 1.72 -1.00
N ARG A 123 20.73 1.31 -0.03
CA ARG A 123 20.85 1.67 1.39
C ARG A 123 20.99 0.47 2.31
N THR A 124 21.02 -0.75 1.78
CA THR A 124 21.22 -1.98 2.54
C THR A 124 22.51 -2.68 2.13
N ASP A 125 23.22 -3.25 3.12
CA ASP A 125 24.36 -4.15 2.89
C ASP A 125 23.94 -5.62 2.99
N GLN A 126 22.65 -5.93 3.07
CA GLN A 126 22.12 -7.28 3.23
C GLN A 126 21.91 -7.96 1.88
N PRO A 127 22.74 -8.96 1.48
CA PRO A 127 22.65 -9.57 0.14
C PRO A 127 21.28 -10.15 -0.17
N LYS A 128 20.59 -10.74 0.82
CA LYS A 128 19.26 -11.31 0.61
C LYS A 128 18.20 -10.25 0.30
N VAL A 129 18.32 -9.05 0.87
CA VAL A 129 17.43 -7.94 0.55
C VAL A 129 17.71 -7.42 -0.85
N VAL A 130 18.98 -7.30 -1.24
CA VAL A 130 19.36 -6.92 -2.59
C VAL A 130 18.84 -7.92 -3.62
N LEU A 131 18.96 -9.23 -3.37
CA LEU A 131 18.46 -10.28 -4.27
C LEU A 131 16.93 -10.25 -4.38
N TYR A 132 16.24 -10.05 -3.27
CA TYR A 132 14.79 -9.89 -3.23
C TYR A 132 14.33 -8.70 -4.11
N GLU A 133 14.96 -7.54 -3.96
CA GLU A 133 14.60 -6.35 -4.76
C GLU A 133 14.96 -6.50 -6.24
N LEU A 134 16.04 -7.20 -6.57
CA LEU A 134 16.40 -7.50 -7.96
C LEU A 134 15.37 -8.40 -8.63
N ASP A 135 14.81 -9.37 -7.91
CA ASP A 135 13.73 -10.22 -8.42
C ASP A 135 12.47 -9.40 -8.70
N ASN A 136 12.06 -8.52 -7.77
CA ASN A 136 10.95 -7.58 -7.98
C ASN A 136 11.16 -6.71 -9.21
N LEU A 137 12.33 -6.07 -9.34
CA LEU A 137 12.64 -5.22 -10.51
C LEU A 137 12.64 -6.03 -11.82
N SER A 138 13.12 -7.28 -11.78
CA SER A 138 13.09 -8.17 -12.94
C SER A 138 11.67 -8.50 -13.37
N THR A 139 10.76 -8.72 -12.43
CA THR A 139 9.34 -8.98 -12.69
C THR A 139 8.66 -7.76 -13.30
N GLU A 140 8.90 -6.58 -12.74
CA GLU A 140 8.23 -5.35 -13.18
C GLU A 140 8.63 -4.90 -14.60
N TYR A 141 9.90 -5.09 -14.99
CA TYR A 141 10.43 -4.61 -16.28
C TYR A 141 10.98 -5.70 -17.20
N GLY A 142 11.41 -6.82 -16.67
CA GLY A 142 11.94 -7.95 -17.45
C GLY A 142 10.88 -9.00 -17.82
N GLY A 143 9.80 -9.03 -17.05
CA GLY A 143 8.70 -9.98 -17.18
C GLY A 143 8.99 -11.34 -16.57
N HIS A 144 7.92 -12.02 -16.18
CA HIS A 144 7.90 -13.37 -15.60
C HIS A 144 7.36 -14.39 -16.62
N GLY A 145 7.61 -15.67 -16.35
CA GLY A 145 7.10 -16.77 -17.16
C GLY A 145 7.73 -16.91 -18.55
N PRO A 146 7.20 -17.82 -19.40
CA PRO A 146 7.79 -18.17 -20.68
C PRO A 146 7.75 -17.02 -21.70
N ASP A 147 6.73 -16.18 -21.65
CA ASP A 147 6.55 -15.07 -22.59
C ASP A 147 7.25 -13.77 -22.13
N ARG A 148 7.75 -13.72 -20.91
CA ARG A 148 8.50 -12.60 -20.31
C ARG A 148 7.90 -11.23 -20.61
N VAL A 149 6.60 -11.07 -20.34
CA VAL A 149 5.94 -9.77 -20.48
C VAL A 149 6.03 -9.06 -19.12
N ALA A 150 6.63 -7.88 -19.12
CA ALA A 150 6.76 -7.05 -17.92
C ALA A 150 5.38 -6.70 -17.33
N HIS A 151 5.25 -6.67 -15.99
CA HIS A 151 3.99 -6.33 -15.32
C HIS A 151 3.48 -4.94 -15.74
N TYR A 152 4.38 -3.97 -15.86
CA TYR A 152 4.04 -2.64 -16.39
C TYR A 152 3.49 -2.68 -17.82
N GLU A 153 4.03 -3.53 -18.69
CA GLU A 153 3.54 -3.72 -20.06
C GLU A 153 2.15 -4.37 -20.08
N LEU A 154 1.88 -5.33 -19.18
CA LEU A 154 0.54 -5.92 -19.03
C LEU A 154 -0.50 -4.89 -18.63
N LEU A 155 -0.16 -3.96 -17.74
CA LEU A 155 -1.05 -2.86 -17.38
C LEU A 155 -1.41 -1.99 -18.58
N LEU A 156 -0.43 -1.63 -19.42
CA LEU A 156 -0.67 -0.81 -20.61
C LEU A 156 -1.54 -1.55 -21.64
N ARG A 157 -1.29 -2.86 -21.87
CA ARG A 157 -2.13 -3.71 -22.74
C ARG A 157 -3.57 -3.81 -22.23
N MET A 158 -3.76 -3.88 -20.91
CA MET A 158 -5.09 -3.83 -20.31
C MET A 158 -5.79 -2.53 -20.67
N GLY A 159 -5.13 -1.36 -20.56
CA GLY A 159 -5.68 -0.07 -20.96
C GLY A 159 -6.08 -0.03 -22.44
N GLU A 160 -5.20 -0.49 -23.32
CA GLU A 160 -5.45 -0.56 -24.78
C GLU A 160 -6.66 -1.46 -25.08
N SER A 161 -6.78 -2.61 -24.44
CA SER A 161 -7.91 -3.54 -24.60
C SER A 161 -9.24 -2.98 -24.14
N LEU A 162 -9.20 -2.01 -23.23
CA LEU A 162 -10.36 -1.27 -22.72
C LEU A 162 -10.65 0.01 -23.52
N GLY A 163 -9.91 0.26 -24.62
CA GLY A 163 -10.15 1.38 -25.53
C GLY A 163 -9.52 2.72 -25.10
N VAL A 164 -8.48 2.69 -24.28
CA VAL A 164 -7.64 3.86 -24.00
C VAL A 164 -6.24 3.59 -24.54
N ASP A 165 -5.77 4.43 -25.47
CA ASP A 165 -4.46 4.24 -26.05
C ASP A 165 -3.33 4.50 -25.03
N ARG A 166 -2.18 3.94 -25.34
CA ARG A 166 -0.98 4.00 -24.48
C ARG A 166 -0.53 5.42 -24.19
N ALA A 167 -0.54 6.30 -25.20
CA ALA A 167 -0.12 7.69 -25.04
C ALA A 167 -1.03 8.39 -24.03
N ARG A 168 -2.36 8.24 -24.16
CA ARG A 168 -3.33 8.80 -23.22
C ARG A 168 -3.13 8.24 -21.81
N THR A 169 -2.88 6.93 -21.65
CA THR A 169 -2.59 6.35 -20.33
C THR A 169 -1.37 7.01 -19.71
N LEU A 170 -0.27 7.15 -20.47
CA LEU A 170 1.00 7.67 -19.98
C LEU A 170 0.99 9.20 -19.71
N GLU A 171 0.22 9.94 -20.46
CA GLU A 171 0.12 11.40 -20.39
C GLU A 171 -0.94 11.87 -19.39
N THR A 172 -1.86 11.00 -18.96
CA THR A 172 -2.89 11.37 -18.00
C THR A 172 -2.27 11.65 -16.64
N GLU A 173 -2.45 12.89 -16.16
CA GLU A 173 -1.99 13.31 -14.84
C GLU A 173 -2.70 12.55 -13.72
N PRO A 174 -2.00 12.19 -12.63
CA PRO A 174 -2.61 11.52 -11.49
C PRO A 174 -3.62 12.43 -10.79
N LEU A 175 -4.66 11.84 -10.22
CA LEU A 175 -5.56 12.57 -9.34
C LEU A 175 -4.82 13.09 -8.09
N PRO A 176 -5.34 14.13 -7.42
CA PRO A 176 -4.65 14.74 -6.27
C PRO A 176 -4.29 13.76 -5.17
N ALA A 177 -5.13 12.75 -4.88
CA ALA A 177 -4.82 11.74 -3.87
C ALA A 177 -3.69 10.81 -4.32
N THR A 178 -3.68 10.36 -5.58
CA THR A 178 -2.57 9.58 -6.15
C THR A 178 -1.28 10.38 -6.14
N ARG A 179 -1.32 11.66 -6.53
CA ARG A 179 -0.13 12.55 -6.51
C ARG A 179 0.46 12.64 -5.10
N ARG A 180 -0.37 12.93 -4.08
CA ARG A 180 0.08 12.97 -2.68
C ARG A 180 0.69 11.66 -2.23
N ALA A 181 0.08 10.53 -2.58
CA ALA A 181 0.61 9.21 -2.23
C ALA A 181 1.99 8.98 -2.86
N ILE A 182 2.15 9.25 -4.16
CA ILE A 182 3.43 9.11 -4.87
C ILE A 182 4.52 10.01 -4.27
N GLU A 183 4.21 11.28 -3.98
CA GLU A 183 5.15 12.22 -3.37
C GLU A 183 5.58 11.73 -1.97
N ALA A 184 4.61 11.30 -1.13
CA ALA A 184 4.90 10.79 0.20
C ALA A 184 5.68 9.46 0.18
N TRP A 185 5.37 8.54 -0.73
CA TRP A 185 6.14 7.30 -0.89
C TRP A 185 7.56 7.57 -1.39
N ASN A 186 7.75 8.58 -2.25
CA ASN A 186 9.09 9.01 -2.63
C ASN A 186 9.86 9.61 -1.43
N GLU A 187 9.21 10.38 -0.57
CA GLU A 187 9.82 10.88 0.67
C GLU A 187 10.17 9.74 1.62
N ILE A 188 9.26 8.78 1.82
CA ILE A 188 9.53 7.56 2.61
C ILE A 188 10.76 6.85 2.05
N ALA A 189 10.78 6.55 0.75
CA ALA A 189 11.88 5.82 0.11
C ALA A 189 13.23 6.52 0.25
N THR A 190 13.25 7.86 0.20
CA THR A 190 14.50 8.65 0.23
C THR A 190 14.97 8.98 1.64
N ARG A 191 14.10 9.05 2.64
CA ARG A 191 14.43 9.56 3.99
C ARG A 191 14.42 8.51 5.08
N GLU A 192 13.55 7.47 4.94
CA GLU A 192 13.38 6.47 5.98
C GLU A 192 14.46 5.38 5.94
N HIS A 193 14.64 4.66 7.05
CA HIS A 193 15.50 3.48 7.08
C HIS A 193 14.96 2.42 6.10
N TRP A 194 15.84 1.72 5.38
CA TRP A 194 15.45 0.78 4.34
C TRP A 194 14.45 -0.30 4.81
N VAL A 195 14.54 -0.79 6.06
CA VAL A 195 13.55 -1.71 6.65
C VAL A 195 12.16 -1.08 6.73
N SER A 196 12.10 0.21 7.11
CA SER A 196 10.83 0.94 7.17
C SER A 196 10.26 1.18 5.77
N VAL A 197 11.12 1.41 4.77
CA VAL A 197 10.71 1.50 3.35
C VAL A 197 10.18 0.17 2.86
N LEU A 198 10.89 -0.93 3.14
CA LEU A 198 10.47 -2.28 2.80
C LEU A 198 9.08 -2.58 3.39
N ALA A 199 8.88 -2.33 4.69
CA ALA A 199 7.59 -2.51 5.33
C ALA A 199 6.48 -1.63 4.73
N ALA A 200 6.77 -0.36 4.43
CA ALA A 200 5.80 0.60 3.91
C ALA A 200 5.37 0.29 2.47
N MET A 201 6.28 -0.18 1.63
CA MET A 201 6.01 -0.39 0.21
C MET A 201 5.58 -1.82 -0.07
N HIS A 202 6.35 -2.82 0.32
CA HIS A 202 6.04 -4.22 -0.03
C HIS A 202 4.84 -4.80 0.73
N SER A 203 4.45 -4.22 1.89
CA SER A 203 3.17 -4.59 2.50
C SER A 203 1.95 -4.21 1.64
N LEU A 204 2.09 -3.31 0.66
CA LEU A 204 0.99 -2.93 -0.22
C LEU A 204 0.62 -4.06 -1.19
N GLU A 205 1.53 -4.98 -1.47
CA GLU A 205 1.27 -6.21 -2.24
C GLU A 205 0.30 -7.16 -1.52
N LEU A 206 0.17 -7.03 -0.18
CA LEU A 206 -0.85 -7.77 0.56
C LEU A 206 -2.25 -7.57 -0.01
N ILE A 207 -2.50 -6.49 -0.76
CA ILE A 207 -3.81 -6.26 -1.39
C ILE A 207 -4.20 -7.41 -2.32
N ALA A 208 -3.27 -8.03 -3.04
CA ALA A 208 -3.54 -9.15 -3.94
C ALA A 208 -3.17 -10.52 -3.33
N ASN A 209 -2.64 -10.57 -2.10
CA ASN A 209 -2.29 -11.82 -1.45
C ASN A 209 -3.56 -12.61 -1.06
N ARG A 210 -3.86 -13.66 -1.84
CA ARG A 210 -5.05 -14.51 -1.66
C ARG A 210 -5.08 -15.28 -0.35
N ASN A 211 -3.93 -15.50 0.30
CA ASN A 211 -3.83 -16.26 1.54
C ASN A 211 -4.34 -15.46 2.76
N LEU A 212 -4.53 -14.15 2.63
CA LEU A 212 -5.09 -13.34 3.71
C LEU A 212 -6.49 -13.79 4.15
N VAL A 213 -7.24 -14.51 3.28
CA VAL A 213 -8.53 -15.10 3.67
C VAL A 213 -8.35 -16.12 4.80
N ASP A 214 -7.29 -16.91 4.77
CA ASP A 214 -6.96 -17.89 5.81
C ASP A 214 -6.50 -17.21 7.11
N GLU A 215 -6.12 -15.94 7.03
CA GLU A 215 -5.68 -15.09 8.13
C GLU A 215 -6.78 -14.12 8.63
N GLY A 216 -8.01 -14.23 8.10
CA GLY A 216 -9.17 -13.48 8.57
C GLY A 216 -9.66 -12.34 7.66
N ALA A 217 -9.12 -12.20 6.45
CA ALA A 217 -9.70 -11.30 5.46
C ALA A 217 -11.09 -11.79 5.05
N SER A 218 -12.05 -10.85 4.94
CA SER A 218 -13.45 -11.18 4.65
C SER A 218 -13.69 -11.61 3.19
N MET A 219 -12.74 -11.29 2.29
CA MET A 219 -12.79 -11.63 0.87
C MET A 219 -11.40 -11.57 0.24
N ARG A 220 -11.29 -12.00 -1.01
CA ARG A 220 -10.10 -11.81 -1.86
C ARG A 220 -10.13 -10.45 -2.54
N TYR A 221 -9.01 -10.05 -3.15
CA TYR A 221 -8.88 -8.78 -3.89
C TYR A 221 -9.89 -8.66 -5.03
N PHE A 222 -10.15 -9.75 -5.73
CA PHE A 222 -11.22 -9.89 -6.72
C PHE A 222 -11.79 -11.31 -6.70
N ASP A 223 -12.97 -11.52 -7.28
CA ASP A 223 -13.52 -12.85 -7.46
C ASP A 223 -12.74 -13.61 -8.54
N PRO A 224 -12.06 -14.73 -8.23
CA PRO A 224 -11.30 -15.50 -9.22
C PRO A 224 -12.15 -15.99 -10.41
N ALA A 225 -13.47 -16.07 -10.27
CA ALA A 225 -14.38 -16.45 -11.36
C ALA A 225 -14.29 -15.50 -12.56
N ILE A 226 -13.93 -14.21 -12.36
CA ILE A 226 -13.78 -13.25 -13.45
C ILE A 226 -12.66 -13.65 -14.44
N LEU A 227 -11.64 -14.39 -13.98
CA LEU A 227 -10.53 -14.84 -14.83
C LEU A 227 -10.95 -15.89 -15.87
N SER A 228 -12.06 -16.61 -15.63
CA SER A 228 -12.62 -17.60 -16.55
C SER A 228 -13.88 -17.11 -17.28
N GLY A 229 -14.48 -16.02 -16.82
CA GLY A 229 -15.68 -15.40 -17.42
C GLY A 229 -15.38 -14.65 -18.72
N SER A 230 -16.42 -14.08 -19.33
CA SER A 230 -16.34 -13.22 -20.51
C SER A 230 -16.56 -11.73 -20.19
N GLU A 231 -16.65 -11.38 -18.93
CA GLU A 231 -17.03 -10.05 -18.46
C GLU A 231 -15.92 -9.01 -18.64
N ILE A 232 -14.65 -9.47 -18.64
CA ILE A 232 -13.47 -8.63 -18.82
C ILE A 232 -12.61 -9.14 -19.97
N THR A 233 -11.77 -8.25 -20.53
CA THR A 233 -10.88 -8.58 -21.66
C THR A 233 -9.79 -9.57 -21.26
N ASP A 234 -9.24 -10.31 -22.22
CA ASP A 234 -8.16 -11.27 -21.94
C ASP A 234 -6.89 -10.58 -21.45
N ALA A 235 -6.61 -9.36 -21.91
CA ALA A 235 -5.50 -8.57 -21.38
C ALA A 235 -5.71 -8.16 -19.90
N ALA A 236 -6.95 -7.83 -19.53
CA ALA A 236 -7.29 -7.57 -18.11
C ALA A 236 -7.15 -8.82 -17.26
N LYS A 237 -7.61 -9.99 -17.76
CA LYS A 237 -7.41 -11.28 -17.07
C LYS A 237 -5.93 -11.61 -16.88
N GLN A 238 -5.11 -11.37 -17.92
CA GLN A 238 -3.68 -11.64 -17.86
C GLN A 238 -3.00 -10.78 -16.79
N PHE A 239 -3.26 -9.46 -16.77
CA PHE A 239 -2.73 -8.56 -15.76
C PHE A 239 -3.14 -8.96 -14.32
N LEU A 240 -4.44 -9.22 -14.10
CA LEU A 240 -4.95 -9.59 -12.78
C LEU A 240 -4.41 -10.95 -12.31
N ARG A 241 -4.23 -11.91 -13.23
CA ARG A 241 -3.67 -13.23 -12.90
C ARG A 241 -2.21 -13.14 -12.47
N GLU A 242 -1.42 -12.33 -13.16
CA GLU A 242 0.00 -12.16 -12.85
C GLU A 242 0.18 -11.65 -11.41
N GLY A 243 -0.49 -10.55 -11.01
CA GLY A 243 -0.47 -10.05 -9.65
C GLY A 243 -0.99 -11.09 -8.63
N TYR A 244 -2.07 -11.81 -8.98
CA TYR A 244 -2.66 -12.82 -8.09
C TYR A 244 -1.76 -14.03 -7.84
N GLU A 245 -0.84 -14.35 -8.75
CA GLU A 245 0.11 -15.46 -8.63
C GLU A 245 1.42 -15.02 -7.98
N ALA A 246 1.94 -13.86 -8.34
CA ALA A 246 3.23 -13.34 -7.84
C ALA A 246 3.15 -12.77 -6.41
N ASP A 247 2.13 -12.00 -6.10
CA ASP A 247 2.04 -11.22 -4.85
C ASP A 247 1.96 -12.07 -3.57
N VAL A 248 1.55 -13.33 -3.68
CA VAL A 248 1.53 -14.26 -2.54
C VAL A 248 2.92 -14.49 -1.98
N THR A 249 3.90 -14.78 -2.85
CA THR A 249 5.28 -15.08 -2.43
C THR A 249 6.00 -13.80 -2.04
N HIS A 250 5.92 -12.76 -2.87
CA HIS A 250 6.66 -11.51 -2.66
C HIS A 250 6.27 -10.81 -1.36
N SER A 251 4.97 -10.68 -1.07
CA SER A 251 4.53 -10.01 0.16
C SER A 251 4.93 -10.76 1.44
N ASP A 252 4.89 -12.10 1.43
CA ASP A 252 5.29 -12.90 2.60
C ASP A 252 6.80 -12.86 2.83
N GLU A 253 7.63 -12.95 1.78
CA GLU A 253 9.09 -12.83 1.84
C GLU A 253 9.52 -11.44 2.33
N ALA A 254 8.91 -10.37 1.83
CA ALA A 254 9.16 -9.01 2.32
C ALA A 254 8.91 -8.89 3.82
N LEU A 255 7.79 -9.43 4.29
CA LEU A 255 7.44 -9.34 5.71
C LEU A 255 8.35 -10.21 6.59
N ASP A 256 8.90 -11.31 6.06
CA ASP A 256 9.93 -12.10 6.76
C ASP A 256 11.24 -11.31 6.90
N LEU A 257 11.65 -10.59 5.85
CA LEU A 257 12.78 -9.66 5.91
C LEU A 257 12.54 -8.52 6.92
N VAL A 258 11.34 -7.92 6.91
CA VAL A 258 10.97 -6.91 7.90
C VAL A 258 11.04 -7.48 9.32
N ALA A 259 10.49 -8.68 9.55
CA ALA A 259 10.51 -9.31 10.87
C ALA A 259 11.94 -9.59 11.37
N GLU A 260 12.82 -9.98 10.47
CA GLU A 260 14.21 -10.22 10.80
C GLU A 260 14.98 -8.95 11.17
N PHE A 261 14.82 -7.88 10.38
CA PHE A 261 15.64 -6.69 10.49
C PHE A 261 15.03 -5.55 11.33
N ALA A 262 13.73 -5.55 11.59
CA ALA A 262 13.08 -4.57 12.48
C ALA A 262 13.15 -4.93 13.98
N SER A 263 14.02 -5.85 14.37
CA SER A 263 14.10 -6.35 15.74
C SER A 263 14.71 -5.35 16.73
N GLU A 264 15.46 -4.36 16.25
CA GLU A 264 16.11 -3.36 17.11
C GLU A 264 15.07 -2.41 17.73
N PRO A 265 15.20 -2.11 19.05
CA PRO A 265 14.38 -1.09 19.70
C PRO A 265 14.48 0.26 18.96
N GLY A 266 13.34 0.94 18.82
CA GLY A 266 13.26 2.22 18.10
C GLY A 266 13.15 2.07 16.57
N LEU A 267 13.74 1.07 15.94
CA LEU A 267 13.54 0.79 14.52
C LEU A 267 12.16 0.19 14.28
N ARG A 268 11.71 -0.70 15.15
CA ARG A 268 10.38 -1.32 15.06
C ARG A 268 9.27 -0.27 15.12
N GLU A 269 9.32 0.64 16.09
CA GLU A 269 8.30 1.71 16.23
C GLU A 269 8.35 2.67 15.03
N ALA A 270 9.53 3.01 14.52
CA ALA A 270 9.67 3.81 13.31
C ALA A 270 9.08 3.09 12.09
N THR A 271 9.32 1.77 11.97
CA THR A 271 8.76 0.94 10.91
C THR A 271 7.23 0.86 10.98
N GLN A 272 6.68 0.71 12.20
CA GLN A 272 5.23 0.75 12.41
C GLN A 272 4.61 2.08 11.96
N SER A 273 5.21 3.21 12.35
CA SER A 273 4.71 4.54 11.98
C SER A 273 4.77 4.76 10.47
N THR A 274 5.87 4.33 9.83
CA THR A 274 6.04 4.46 8.37
C THR A 274 5.04 3.58 7.60
N PHE A 275 4.82 2.35 8.07
CA PHE A 275 3.78 1.47 7.53
C PHE A 275 2.37 2.07 7.68
N LEU A 276 2.01 2.58 8.87
CA LEU A 276 0.70 3.21 9.08
C LEU A 276 0.49 4.40 8.13
N ARG A 277 1.51 5.25 7.95
CA ARG A 277 1.46 6.33 6.96
C ARG A 277 1.21 5.80 5.56
N SER A 278 1.91 4.74 5.18
CA SER A 278 1.82 4.17 3.84
C SER A 278 0.44 3.57 3.54
N ILE A 279 -0.15 2.82 4.48
CA ILE A 279 -1.48 2.23 4.25
C ILE A 279 -2.61 3.27 4.23
N ASP A 280 -2.46 4.39 4.94
CA ASP A 280 -3.44 5.49 4.86
C ASP A 280 -3.36 6.21 3.51
N LEU A 281 -2.15 6.41 2.98
CA LEU A 281 -1.95 6.91 1.62
C LEU A 281 -2.50 5.94 0.56
N PHE A 282 -2.35 4.65 0.80
CA PHE A 282 -2.84 3.60 -0.10
C PHE A 282 -4.36 3.53 -0.11
N ASP A 283 -5.01 3.73 1.03
CA ASP A 283 -6.46 3.85 1.15
C ASP A 283 -6.99 4.99 0.24
N ASP A 284 -6.44 6.20 0.40
CA ASP A 284 -6.78 7.37 -0.43
C ASP A 284 -6.50 7.10 -1.93
N TYR A 285 -5.38 6.45 -2.25
CA TYR A 285 -5.00 6.10 -3.61
C TYR A 285 -5.96 5.08 -4.24
N LEU A 286 -6.43 4.09 -3.49
CA LEU A 286 -7.44 3.15 -3.98
C LEU A 286 -8.80 3.84 -4.22
N VAL A 287 -9.16 4.82 -3.39
CA VAL A 287 -10.35 5.68 -3.64
C VAL A 287 -10.18 6.48 -4.93
N ALA A 288 -8.98 7.03 -5.18
CA ALA A 288 -8.70 7.77 -6.41
C ALA A 288 -8.91 6.91 -7.68
N ARG A 289 -8.69 5.60 -7.63
CA ARG A 289 -9.01 4.69 -8.75
C ARG A 289 -10.52 4.70 -9.05
N LEU A 290 -11.38 4.75 -8.03
CA LEU A 290 -12.84 4.84 -8.22
C LEU A 290 -13.27 6.22 -8.70
N GLU A 291 -12.67 7.29 -8.18
CA GLU A 291 -12.91 8.65 -8.65
C GLU A 291 -12.52 8.81 -10.13
N ARG A 292 -11.41 8.18 -10.54
CA ARG A 292 -11.02 8.12 -11.96
C ARG A 292 -12.01 7.31 -12.79
N ALA A 293 -12.47 6.17 -12.26
CA ALA A 293 -13.48 5.35 -12.93
C ALA A 293 -14.75 6.13 -13.26
N ALA A 294 -15.24 6.95 -12.33
CA ALA A 294 -16.43 7.78 -12.53
C ALA A 294 -16.33 8.74 -13.75
N GLN A 295 -15.11 9.09 -14.18
CA GLN A 295 -14.88 9.91 -15.38
C GLN A 295 -15.11 9.12 -16.69
N PHE A 296 -15.25 7.80 -16.63
CA PHE A 296 -15.52 6.92 -17.77
C PHE A 296 -16.93 6.33 -17.76
N GLU A 297 -17.74 6.63 -16.76
CA GLU A 297 -19.15 6.22 -16.66
C GLU A 297 -20.10 7.23 -17.35
N ALA A 298 -19.59 8.42 -17.70
CA ALA A 298 -20.28 9.48 -18.43
C ALA A 298 -20.05 9.28 -19.94
#